data_ee5650a37687b0c215b14af379bf4091
#
_entry.id   ee5650a37687b0c215b14af379bf4091
#
_cell.length_a   1.000
_cell.length_b   1.000
_cell.length_c   1.000
_cell.angle_alpha   90.00
_cell.angle_beta   90.00
_cell.angle_gamma   90.00
#
_symmetry.space_group_name_H-M   'P 1'
#
loop_
_entity.id
_entity.type
_entity.pdbx_description
1 polymer ?
#
loop_
_entity_poly.entity_id
_entity_poly.type
_entity_poly.pdbx_seq_one_letter_code
_entity_poly.pdbx_strand_id
1 'polypeptide(L)'
;MIRFEITLDKRTQKKNGKYPLKLRVTDYNKVRFINLKSEYSEFDFESIFGKNAKKSFAEHRVATESIIQRAIEIEKVLKPFNFEVFKDLLFSDKDFKRRIGMYVGDLFDMVIERKTNDGCFKTATSYKSSKSILLKFSPNLKIDEVTPEFLRQFESWYISRNEGNLTSSISIYLRPLRAIFNELISQGILPKDVIYPFGRYRYIIPEVRKAKTTLKRDEIVKILTHEHFENEDEKFARNLWVFQFYCNGVNLKDLIKIKWSDQIDQSFVIRREKTKNTMRGNPQLVRIPITPKLQSILDQIGDRNSPYVLGFLNKNPSESTILNKKSKVGKFMNCNLIRLGERLGLSVKLTTKVARDAYATTLKKSGVSIEAIAEMLGQSSTAVTKHYLDSFDQEQIHEINNFLP
;
A
#
# COMPACT_ATOMS: atom_id res chain seq x y z
N MET A 1 -22.70 29.77 -7.20
CA MET A 1 -23.02 29.04 -8.46
C MET A 1 -21.73 28.99 -9.28
N ILE A 2 -21.33 27.80 -9.69
CA ILE A 2 -20.13 27.61 -10.51
C ILE A 2 -20.48 27.94 -11.95
N ARG A 3 -19.58 28.62 -12.65
CA ARG A 3 -19.77 28.99 -14.05
C ARG A 3 -18.71 28.29 -14.92
N PHE A 4 -19.14 27.81 -16.07
CA PHE A 4 -18.32 27.14 -17.06
C PHE A 4 -18.35 27.94 -18.37
N GLU A 5 -17.19 28.23 -18.91
CA GLU A 5 -17.04 29.04 -20.12
C GLU A 5 -15.89 28.52 -20.98
N ILE A 6 -16.09 28.44 -22.28
CA ILE A 6 -15.02 28.08 -23.21
C ILE A 6 -14.25 29.33 -23.60
N THR A 7 -12.92 29.28 -23.53
CA THR A 7 -12.06 30.43 -23.82
C THR A 7 -10.76 30.00 -24.49
N LEU A 8 -10.18 30.89 -25.29
CA LEU A 8 -8.81 30.77 -25.79
C LEU A 8 -7.81 31.29 -24.77
N ASP A 9 -6.73 30.55 -24.55
CA ASP A 9 -5.62 31.06 -23.75
C ASP A 9 -4.65 31.86 -24.61
N LYS A 10 -4.95 33.14 -24.77
CA LYS A 10 -4.16 34.07 -25.58
C LYS A 10 -2.75 34.37 -25.05
N ARG A 11 -2.44 33.91 -23.83
CA ARG A 11 -1.11 34.10 -23.23
C ARG A 11 -0.04 33.18 -23.83
N THR A 12 -0.46 32.08 -24.46
CA THR A 12 0.44 31.05 -25.00
C THR A 12 0.10 30.75 -26.44
N GLN A 13 0.66 31.53 -27.39
CA GLN A 13 0.55 31.26 -28.82
C GLN A 13 1.51 30.12 -29.20
N LYS A 14 1.01 29.14 -29.93
CA LYS A 14 1.82 28.03 -30.45
C LYS A 14 2.51 28.41 -31.76
N LYS A 15 3.53 27.63 -32.17
CA LYS A 15 4.31 27.84 -33.39
C LYS A 15 3.44 27.88 -34.66
N ASN A 16 2.26 27.30 -34.65
CA ASN A 16 1.29 27.29 -35.76
C ASN A 16 0.31 28.46 -35.74
N GLY A 17 0.56 29.48 -34.90
CA GLY A 17 -0.29 30.66 -34.79
C GLY A 17 -1.60 30.46 -34.03
N LYS A 18 -1.86 29.26 -33.51
CA LYS A 18 -3.09 28.92 -32.79
C LYS A 18 -2.91 29.04 -31.25
N TYR A 19 -4.04 29.14 -30.56
CA TYR A 19 -4.10 29.21 -29.11
C TYR A 19 -4.82 27.99 -28.52
N PRO A 20 -4.40 27.47 -27.34
CA PRO A 20 -5.10 26.37 -26.68
C PRO A 20 -6.52 26.74 -26.26
N LEU A 21 -7.47 25.86 -26.55
CA LEU A 21 -8.83 25.94 -26.03
C LEU A 21 -8.90 25.46 -24.59
N LYS A 22 -9.50 26.25 -23.71
CA LYS A 22 -9.64 25.94 -22.30
C LYS A 22 -11.08 26.07 -21.81
N LEU A 23 -11.48 25.19 -20.92
CA LEU A 23 -12.67 25.36 -20.09
C LEU A 23 -12.28 26.21 -18.88
N ARG A 24 -12.86 27.41 -18.78
CA ARG A 24 -12.78 28.29 -17.62
C ARG A 24 -13.83 27.85 -16.60
N VAL A 25 -13.39 27.53 -15.40
CA VAL A 25 -14.23 27.15 -14.26
C VAL A 25 -14.13 28.24 -13.22
N THR A 26 -15.23 28.92 -12.94
CA THR A 26 -15.32 30.00 -11.94
C THR A 26 -16.12 29.48 -10.74
N ASP A 27 -15.45 29.28 -9.61
CA ASP A 27 -16.03 28.87 -8.34
C ASP A 27 -15.90 30.03 -7.35
N TYR A 28 -17.01 30.73 -7.11
CA TYR A 28 -17.03 32.01 -6.38
C TYR A 28 -15.97 33.00 -6.95
N ASN A 29 -14.92 33.29 -6.19
CA ASN A 29 -13.84 34.21 -6.60
C ASN A 29 -12.60 33.47 -7.16
N LYS A 30 -12.64 32.15 -7.29
CA LYS A 30 -11.52 31.35 -7.80
C LYS A 30 -11.77 30.96 -9.26
N VAL A 31 -10.86 31.37 -10.14
CA VAL A 31 -10.88 31.01 -11.55
C VAL A 31 -9.79 29.99 -11.84
N ARG A 32 -10.16 28.88 -12.47
CA ARG A 32 -9.25 27.81 -12.88
C ARG A 32 -9.51 27.44 -14.35
N PHE A 33 -8.48 26.88 -15.01
CA PHE A 33 -8.55 26.54 -16.42
C PHE A 33 -8.20 25.08 -16.64
N ILE A 34 -8.98 24.42 -17.51
CA ILE A 34 -8.75 23.02 -17.93
C ILE A 34 -8.46 23.03 -19.43
N ASN A 35 -7.35 22.43 -19.86
CA ASN A 35 -6.99 22.34 -21.27
C ASN A 35 -7.84 21.27 -21.96
N LEU A 36 -8.53 21.64 -23.05
CA LEU A 36 -9.40 20.75 -23.84
C LEU A 36 -8.68 20.03 -24.97
N LYS A 37 -7.34 20.12 -25.02
CA LYS A 37 -6.48 19.49 -26.04
C LYS A 37 -6.79 19.90 -27.49
N SER A 38 -7.59 20.93 -27.71
CA SER A 38 -7.90 21.54 -29.00
C SER A 38 -7.27 22.91 -29.10
N GLU A 39 -7.02 23.38 -30.34
CA GLU A 39 -6.34 24.64 -30.63
C GLU A 39 -7.04 25.35 -31.77
N TYR A 40 -7.26 26.64 -31.63
CA TYR A 40 -7.91 27.48 -32.67
C TYR A 40 -7.16 28.79 -32.87
N SER A 41 -7.22 29.34 -34.11
CA SER A 41 -6.90 30.72 -34.33
C SER A 41 -7.99 31.63 -33.74
N GLU A 42 -7.71 32.91 -33.52
CA GLU A 42 -8.75 33.87 -33.07
C GLU A 42 -9.90 33.93 -34.05
N PHE A 43 -9.58 33.91 -35.34
CA PHE A 43 -10.58 33.94 -36.40
C PHE A 43 -11.49 32.71 -36.40
N ASP A 44 -10.91 31.53 -36.26
CA ASP A 44 -11.68 30.28 -36.19
C ASP A 44 -12.56 30.26 -34.92
N PHE A 45 -12.00 30.68 -33.78
CA PHE A 45 -12.75 30.75 -32.54
C PHE A 45 -13.98 31.67 -32.63
N GLU A 46 -13.80 32.88 -33.17
CA GLU A 46 -14.91 33.82 -33.39
C GLU A 46 -15.93 33.29 -34.42
N SER A 47 -15.46 32.56 -35.44
CA SER A 47 -16.33 31.93 -36.43
C SER A 47 -17.15 30.77 -35.88
N ILE A 48 -16.64 30.11 -34.84
CA ILE A 48 -17.28 28.94 -34.18
C ILE A 48 -18.18 29.39 -33.00
N PHE A 49 -17.68 30.28 -32.15
CA PHE A 49 -18.30 30.62 -30.85
C PHE A 49 -18.74 32.07 -30.75
N GLY A 50 -18.43 32.93 -31.73
CA GLY A 50 -18.81 34.32 -31.76
C GLY A 50 -20.29 34.53 -32.08
N LYS A 51 -20.73 35.82 -32.02
CA LYS A 51 -22.12 36.19 -32.24
C LYS A 51 -22.64 35.84 -33.65
N ASN A 52 -21.75 35.80 -34.67
CA ASN A 52 -22.06 35.49 -36.07
C ASN A 52 -21.52 34.12 -36.49
N ALA A 53 -21.68 33.12 -35.64
CA ALA A 53 -21.13 31.79 -35.87
C ALA A 53 -21.70 31.11 -37.13
N LYS A 54 -20.81 30.59 -38.00
CA LYS A 54 -21.17 29.96 -39.27
C LYS A 54 -21.75 28.57 -39.08
N LYS A 55 -22.75 28.18 -39.88
CA LYS A 55 -23.37 26.82 -39.82
C LYS A 55 -22.39 25.71 -40.14
N SER A 56 -21.36 25.95 -40.95
CA SER A 56 -20.32 24.98 -41.33
C SER A 56 -19.49 24.46 -40.16
N PHE A 57 -19.51 25.12 -38.99
CA PHE A 57 -18.78 24.69 -37.77
C PHE A 57 -19.68 24.06 -36.71
N ALA A 58 -20.86 23.58 -37.08
CA ALA A 58 -21.83 23.00 -36.14
C ALA A 58 -21.27 21.85 -35.34
N GLU A 59 -20.47 20.97 -35.96
CA GLU A 59 -19.86 19.81 -35.26
C GLU A 59 -18.90 20.23 -34.14
N HIS A 60 -18.07 21.23 -34.35
CA HIS A 60 -17.16 21.77 -33.33
C HIS A 60 -17.93 22.37 -32.14
N ARG A 61 -19.06 23.01 -32.39
CA ARG A 61 -19.94 23.54 -31.34
C ARG A 61 -20.59 22.44 -30.55
N VAL A 62 -21.14 21.43 -31.20
CA VAL A 62 -21.78 20.28 -30.56
C VAL A 62 -20.80 19.57 -29.66
N ALA A 63 -19.56 19.31 -30.11
CA ALA A 63 -18.53 18.72 -29.29
C ALA A 63 -18.20 19.54 -28.04
N THR A 64 -18.12 20.85 -28.18
CA THR A 64 -17.80 21.76 -27.06
C THR A 64 -18.98 21.96 -26.12
N GLU A 65 -20.20 22.05 -26.65
CA GLU A 65 -21.43 22.09 -25.86
C GLU A 65 -21.63 20.82 -25.05
N SER A 66 -21.27 19.66 -25.60
CA SER A 66 -21.30 18.41 -24.87
C SER A 66 -20.36 18.40 -23.64
N ILE A 67 -19.20 19.06 -23.75
CA ILE A 67 -18.26 19.23 -22.60
C ILE A 67 -18.89 20.17 -21.57
N ILE A 68 -19.53 21.26 -21.95
CA ILE A 68 -20.20 22.18 -21.02
C ILE A 68 -21.38 21.49 -20.34
N GLN A 69 -22.21 20.77 -21.08
CA GLN A 69 -23.32 20.01 -20.49
C GLN A 69 -22.85 18.97 -19.48
N ARG A 70 -21.78 18.26 -19.85
CA ARG A 70 -21.12 17.32 -18.94
C ARG A 70 -20.57 18.02 -17.69
N ALA A 71 -19.95 19.20 -17.83
CA ALA A 71 -19.47 19.99 -16.70
C ALA A 71 -20.61 20.39 -15.74
N ILE A 72 -21.76 20.80 -16.29
CA ILE A 72 -22.95 21.14 -15.50
C ILE A 72 -23.52 19.91 -14.78
N GLU A 73 -23.56 18.75 -15.43
CA GLU A 73 -24.03 17.50 -14.82
C GLU A 73 -23.12 17.08 -13.68
N ILE A 74 -21.79 17.20 -13.82
CA ILE A 74 -20.83 16.92 -12.76
C ILE A 74 -21.02 17.88 -11.56
N GLU A 75 -21.20 19.19 -11.83
CA GLU A 75 -21.41 20.20 -10.77
C GLU A 75 -22.65 19.91 -9.93
N LYS A 76 -23.75 19.46 -10.55
CA LYS A 76 -25.01 19.14 -9.84
C LYS A 76 -24.83 18.06 -8.76
N VAL A 77 -23.92 17.11 -9.00
CA VAL A 77 -23.72 15.94 -8.14
C VAL A 77 -22.45 16.03 -7.27
N LEU A 78 -21.46 16.83 -7.70
CA LEU A 78 -20.21 17.04 -6.94
C LEU A 78 -20.40 18.17 -5.92
N LYS A 79 -20.98 17.85 -4.76
CA LYS A 79 -21.21 18.82 -3.66
C LYS A 79 -20.66 18.30 -2.35
N PRO A 80 -19.71 19.03 -1.72
CA PRO A 80 -19.09 20.28 -2.13
C PRO A 80 -18.19 20.09 -3.37
N PHE A 81 -18.09 21.16 -4.17
CA PHE A 81 -17.32 21.12 -5.40
C PHE A 81 -15.81 20.99 -5.12
N ASN A 82 -15.18 19.99 -5.74
CA ASN A 82 -13.73 19.78 -5.73
C ASN A 82 -13.20 19.81 -7.16
N PHE A 83 -12.32 20.78 -7.47
CA PHE A 83 -11.84 21.01 -8.82
C PHE A 83 -11.00 19.85 -9.39
N GLU A 84 -10.16 19.19 -8.59
CA GLU A 84 -9.33 18.08 -9.08
C GLU A 84 -10.21 16.87 -9.42
N VAL A 85 -11.16 16.54 -8.56
CA VAL A 85 -12.14 15.50 -8.83
C VAL A 85 -13.01 15.84 -10.04
N PHE A 86 -13.44 17.09 -10.14
CA PHE A 86 -14.20 17.58 -11.30
C PHE A 86 -13.42 17.40 -12.61
N LYS A 87 -12.14 17.76 -12.62
CA LYS A 87 -11.26 17.64 -13.79
C LYS A 87 -11.11 16.18 -14.23
N ASP A 88 -10.90 15.25 -13.27
CA ASP A 88 -10.78 13.83 -13.56
C ASP A 88 -12.08 13.25 -14.12
N LEU A 89 -13.23 13.64 -13.59
CA LEU A 89 -14.55 13.23 -14.05
C LEU A 89 -14.86 13.78 -15.44
N LEU A 90 -14.42 14.98 -15.78
CA LEU A 90 -14.69 15.63 -17.06
C LEU A 90 -14.11 14.86 -18.26
N PHE A 91 -12.94 14.26 -18.10
CA PHE A 91 -12.22 13.54 -19.16
C PHE A 91 -12.32 12.01 -19.08
N SER A 92 -13.01 11.48 -18.08
CA SER A 92 -13.17 10.03 -17.96
C SER A 92 -14.12 9.52 -19.05
N ASP A 93 -13.61 8.66 -19.96
CA ASP A 93 -14.44 7.91 -20.89
C ASP A 93 -15.27 6.87 -20.18
N LYS A 94 -16.57 6.84 -20.41
CA LYS A 94 -17.66 5.93 -20.04
C LYS A 94 -18.59 6.42 -18.94
N ASP A 95 -19.86 6.44 -19.31
CA ASP A 95 -21.08 6.51 -18.48
C ASP A 95 -20.93 7.18 -17.11
N PHE A 96 -20.79 8.50 -17.13
CA PHE A 96 -20.76 9.36 -15.95
C PHE A 96 -21.94 9.07 -14.98
N LYS A 97 -23.15 8.83 -15.50
CA LYS A 97 -24.32 8.44 -14.69
C LYS A 97 -24.10 7.09 -13.99
N ARG A 98 -23.36 6.17 -14.60
CA ARG A 98 -23.05 4.86 -14.04
C ARG A 98 -21.95 4.91 -12.96
N ARG A 99 -21.00 5.87 -13.10
CA ARG A 99 -19.95 6.12 -12.08
C ARG A 99 -20.51 6.86 -10.86
N ILE A 100 -21.55 7.67 -11.03
CA ILE A 100 -22.22 8.38 -9.92
C ILE A 100 -23.33 7.53 -9.30
N GLY A 101 -23.77 6.45 -9.92
CA GLY A 101 -24.54 5.40 -9.29
C GLY A 101 -23.77 4.66 -8.20
N MET A 102 -22.52 5.07 -7.97
CA MET A 102 -21.61 4.61 -6.90
C MET A 102 -21.67 3.11 -6.65
N TYR A 103 -21.50 2.35 -7.72
CA TYR A 103 -21.26 0.92 -7.55
C TYR A 103 -19.91 0.70 -6.87
N VAL A 104 -19.92 -0.11 -5.83
CA VAL A 104 -18.72 -0.45 -5.06
C VAL A 104 -17.63 -1.01 -5.97
N GLY A 105 -18.01 -1.79 -7.00
CA GLY A 105 -17.08 -2.31 -8.01
C GLY A 105 -16.30 -1.23 -8.74
N ASP A 106 -16.96 -0.17 -9.17
CA ASP A 106 -16.33 0.93 -9.93
C ASP A 106 -15.42 1.77 -9.03
N LEU A 107 -15.84 2.00 -7.78
CA LEU A 107 -15.03 2.70 -6.78
C LEU A 107 -13.73 1.93 -6.48
N PHE A 108 -13.81 0.60 -6.38
CA PHE A 108 -12.62 -0.23 -6.24
C PHE A 108 -11.71 -0.12 -7.46
N ASP A 109 -12.24 -0.15 -8.69
CA ASP A 109 -11.44 -0.05 -9.91
C ASP A 109 -10.68 1.26 -10.01
N MET A 110 -11.32 2.38 -9.68
CA MET A 110 -10.65 3.68 -9.62
C MET A 110 -9.46 3.68 -8.67
N VAL A 111 -9.64 3.13 -7.46
CA VAL A 111 -8.56 3.06 -6.46
C VAL A 111 -7.47 2.08 -6.88
N ILE A 112 -7.83 0.93 -7.45
CA ILE A 112 -6.89 -0.07 -7.96
C ILE A 112 -6.00 0.50 -9.06
N GLU A 113 -6.60 1.20 -10.03
CA GLU A 113 -5.87 1.85 -11.12
C GLU A 113 -4.88 2.88 -10.58
N ARG A 114 -5.34 3.79 -9.73
CA ARG A 114 -4.47 4.79 -9.10
C ARG A 114 -3.32 4.15 -8.32
N LYS A 115 -3.61 3.14 -7.47
CA LYS A 115 -2.57 2.43 -6.70
C LYS A 115 -1.57 1.70 -7.60
N THR A 116 -2.02 1.22 -8.75
CA THR A 116 -1.15 0.58 -9.75
C THR A 116 -0.24 1.61 -10.39
N ASN A 117 -0.77 2.75 -10.80
CA ASN A 117 -0.01 3.87 -11.38
C ASN A 117 1.00 4.47 -10.38
N ASP A 118 0.65 4.50 -9.08
CA ASP A 118 1.53 4.91 -8.00
C ASP A 118 2.63 3.86 -7.66
N GLY A 119 2.69 2.71 -8.37
CA GLY A 119 3.61 1.61 -8.07
C GLY A 119 3.28 0.82 -6.80
N CYS A 120 2.10 1.02 -6.20
CA CYS A 120 1.65 0.38 -4.97
C CYS A 120 0.99 -0.99 -5.23
N PHE A 121 1.64 -1.87 -6.00
CA PHE A 121 1.08 -3.14 -6.51
C PHE A 121 0.47 -4.05 -5.44
N LYS A 122 1.10 -4.18 -4.26
CA LYS A 122 0.56 -5.01 -3.17
C LYS A 122 -0.75 -4.46 -2.63
N THR A 123 -0.84 -3.14 -2.49
CA THR A 123 -2.07 -2.47 -2.07
C THR A 123 -3.14 -2.67 -3.13
N ALA A 124 -2.83 -2.45 -4.41
CA ALA A 124 -3.74 -2.72 -5.53
C ALA A 124 -4.25 -4.17 -5.51
N THR A 125 -3.37 -5.17 -5.28
CA THR A 125 -3.77 -6.58 -5.14
C THR A 125 -4.73 -6.80 -3.97
N SER A 126 -4.50 -6.17 -2.82
CA SER A 126 -5.41 -6.25 -1.66
C SER A 126 -6.79 -5.69 -1.99
N TYR A 127 -6.86 -4.57 -2.70
CA TYR A 127 -8.12 -3.99 -3.16
C TYR A 127 -8.81 -4.90 -4.19
N LYS A 128 -8.08 -5.52 -5.13
CA LYS A 128 -8.62 -6.50 -6.07
C LYS A 128 -9.26 -7.69 -5.35
N SER A 129 -8.59 -8.24 -4.34
CA SER A 129 -9.11 -9.34 -3.53
C SER A 129 -10.37 -8.93 -2.76
N SER A 130 -10.38 -7.74 -2.16
CA SER A 130 -11.54 -7.19 -1.47
C SER A 130 -12.73 -7.00 -2.42
N LYS A 131 -12.51 -6.37 -3.59
CA LYS A 131 -13.52 -6.24 -4.64
C LYS A 131 -14.12 -7.58 -5.01
N SER A 132 -13.26 -8.55 -5.35
CA SER A 132 -13.68 -9.88 -5.82
C SER A 132 -14.60 -10.57 -4.81
N ILE A 133 -14.27 -10.55 -3.53
CA ILE A 133 -15.06 -11.24 -2.51
C ILE A 133 -16.37 -10.52 -2.20
N LEU A 134 -16.36 -9.18 -2.16
CA LEU A 134 -17.57 -8.38 -1.94
C LEU A 134 -18.55 -8.53 -3.10
N LEU A 135 -18.08 -8.49 -4.34
CA LEU A 135 -18.94 -8.66 -5.52
C LEU A 135 -19.37 -10.11 -5.74
N LYS A 136 -18.69 -11.10 -5.14
CA LYS A 136 -19.19 -12.48 -5.08
C LYS A 136 -20.38 -12.59 -4.13
N PHE A 137 -20.44 -11.80 -3.08
CA PHE A 137 -21.58 -11.73 -2.17
C PHE A 137 -22.72 -10.91 -2.76
N SER A 138 -22.44 -9.73 -3.31
CA SER A 138 -23.42 -8.83 -3.94
C SER A 138 -22.86 -8.23 -5.23
N PRO A 139 -23.20 -8.80 -6.41
CA PRO A 139 -22.58 -8.43 -7.71
C PRO A 139 -22.75 -6.96 -8.11
N ASN A 140 -23.90 -6.36 -7.82
CA ASN A 140 -24.26 -4.99 -8.20
C ASN A 140 -24.34 -4.06 -7.00
N LEU A 141 -23.52 -4.31 -5.98
CA LEU A 141 -23.52 -3.57 -4.72
C LEU A 141 -23.31 -2.07 -4.95
N LYS A 142 -24.26 -1.26 -4.47
CA LYS A 142 -24.15 0.20 -4.43
C LYS A 142 -23.60 0.65 -3.08
N ILE A 143 -23.00 1.87 -3.04
CA ILE A 143 -22.39 2.40 -1.83
C ILE A 143 -23.41 2.70 -0.71
N ASP A 144 -24.62 3.09 -1.07
CA ASP A 144 -25.74 3.34 -0.15
C ASP A 144 -26.34 2.06 0.45
N GLU A 145 -26.18 0.92 -0.23
CA GLU A 145 -26.56 -0.40 0.27
C GLU A 145 -25.57 -0.97 1.30
N VAL A 146 -24.37 -0.40 1.39
CA VAL A 146 -23.35 -0.84 2.36
C VAL A 146 -23.72 -0.30 3.76
N THR A 147 -24.67 -0.92 4.39
CA THR A 147 -25.14 -0.62 5.74
C THR A 147 -24.41 -1.47 6.80
N PRO A 148 -24.48 -1.14 8.10
CA PRO A 148 -23.97 -2.04 9.15
C PRO A 148 -24.59 -3.43 9.10
N GLU A 149 -25.86 -3.55 8.69
CA GLU A 149 -26.54 -4.83 8.54
C GLU A 149 -26.00 -5.63 7.35
N PHE A 150 -25.79 -4.98 6.21
CA PHE A 150 -25.12 -5.59 5.06
C PHE A 150 -23.75 -6.19 5.45
N LEU A 151 -22.96 -5.46 6.26
CA LEU A 151 -21.64 -5.92 6.70
C LEU A 151 -21.72 -7.13 7.62
N ARG A 152 -22.73 -7.21 8.51
CA ARG A 152 -22.98 -8.41 9.34
C ARG A 152 -23.42 -9.60 8.47
N GLN A 153 -24.27 -9.38 7.48
CA GLN A 153 -24.70 -10.42 6.54
C GLN A 153 -23.53 -10.92 5.71
N PHE A 154 -22.67 -10.03 5.22
CA PHE A 154 -21.44 -10.41 4.53
C PHE A 154 -20.52 -11.25 5.43
N GLU A 155 -20.32 -10.86 6.69
CA GLU A 155 -19.51 -11.60 7.66
C GLU A 155 -20.08 -13.01 7.88
N SER A 156 -21.39 -13.13 8.15
CA SER A 156 -22.05 -14.42 8.34
C SER A 156 -21.97 -15.30 7.09
N TRP A 157 -22.19 -14.72 5.91
CA TRP A 157 -22.04 -15.42 4.63
C TRP A 157 -20.61 -15.90 4.40
N TYR A 158 -19.61 -15.08 4.75
CA TYR A 158 -18.21 -15.46 4.57
C TYR A 158 -17.81 -16.61 5.52
N ILE A 159 -18.26 -16.54 6.78
CA ILE A 159 -18.03 -17.56 7.81
C ILE A 159 -18.66 -18.90 7.42
N SER A 160 -19.90 -18.90 6.93
CA SER A 160 -20.62 -20.13 6.58
C SER A 160 -20.01 -20.91 5.39
N ARG A 161 -19.16 -20.27 4.60
CA ARG A 161 -18.59 -20.84 3.35
C ARG A 161 -17.10 -21.12 3.40
N ASN A 162 -16.46 -20.83 4.50
CA ASN A 162 -15.02 -20.96 4.61
C ASN A 162 -14.65 -21.59 5.97
N GLU A 163 -13.47 -22.20 6.02
CA GLU A 163 -12.89 -22.76 7.22
C GLU A 163 -11.65 -21.98 7.67
N GLY A 164 -11.25 -22.14 8.92
CA GLY A 164 -10.02 -21.59 9.48
C GLY A 164 -10.17 -20.22 10.15
N ASN A 165 -9.16 -19.37 10.05
CA ASN A 165 -9.13 -18.08 10.76
C ASN A 165 -9.85 -16.97 9.98
N LEU A 166 -11.16 -17.01 9.98
CA LEU A 166 -12.04 -16.20 9.15
C LEU A 166 -12.06 -14.73 9.56
N THR A 167 -11.92 -14.45 10.86
CA THR A 167 -11.92 -13.08 11.41
C THR A 167 -10.83 -12.21 10.82
N SER A 168 -9.61 -12.75 10.67
CA SER A 168 -8.51 -12.04 10.00
C SER A 168 -8.81 -11.77 8.53
N SER A 169 -9.43 -12.72 7.84
CA SER A 169 -9.78 -12.59 6.41
C SER A 169 -10.85 -11.52 6.20
N ILE A 170 -11.90 -11.50 7.02
CA ILE A 170 -12.95 -10.47 7.00
C ILE A 170 -12.33 -9.08 7.16
N SER A 171 -11.43 -8.94 8.14
CA SER A 171 -10.71 -7.68 8.36
C SER A 171 -9.92 -7.23 7.12
N ILE A 172 -9.23 -8.16 6.44
CA ILE A 172 -8.46 -7.86 5.22
C ILE A 172 -9.38 -7.37 4.09
N TYR A 173 -10.57 -7.92 3.94
CA TYR A 173 -11.52 -7.53 2.89
C TYR A 173 -12.28 -6.23 3.20
N LEU A 174 -12.62 -5.98 4.46
CA LEU A 174 -13.41 -4.80 4.82
C LEU A 174 -12.58 -3.53 5.05
N ARG A 175 -11.27 -3.64 5.35
CA ARG A 175 -10.40 -2.45 5.50
C ARG A 175 -10.26 -1.63 4.20
N PRO A 176 -10.07 -2.22 3.00
CA PRO A 176 -10.11 -1.46 1.75
C PRO A 176 -11.44 -0.76 1.50
N LEU A 177 -12.57 -1.42 1.78
CA LEU A 177 -13.90 -0.80 1.67
C LEU A 177 -14.04 0.41 2.60
N ARG A 178 -13.64 0.26 3.87
CA ARG A 178 -13.62 1.38 4.82
C ARG A 178 -12.73 2.54 4.34
N ALA A 179 -11.58 2.23 3.74
CA ALA A 179 -10.70 3.26 3.20
C ALA A 179 -11.34 4.02 2.04
N ILE A 180 -12.10 3.35 1.17
CA ILE A 180 -12.89 3.99 0.11
C ILE A 180 -13.94 4.95 0.73
N PHE A 181 -14.70 4.52 1.72
CA PHE A 181 -15.65 5.39 2.42
C PHE A 181 -14.98 6.63 3.01
N ASN A 182 -13.84 6.44 3.70
CA ASN A 182 -13.10 7.56 4.29
C ASN A 182 -12.59 8.54 3.22
N GLU A 183 -12.17 8.03 2.07
CA GLU A 183 -11.73 8.86 0.95
C GLU A 183 -12.90 9.65 0.35
N LEU A 184 -14.04 9.01 0.09
CA LEU A 184 -15.25 9.68 -0.41
C LEU A 184 -15.74 10.77 0.54
N ILE A 185 -15.67 10.54 1.86
CA ILE A 185 -16.00 11.55 2.87
C ILE A 185 -15.00 12.71 2.81
N SER A 186 -13.70 12.42 2.79
CA SER A 186 -12.64 13.46 2.77
C SER A 186 -12.70 14.34 1.53
N GLN A 187 -13.18 13.79 0.41
CA GLN A 187 -13.37 14.50 -0.85
C GLN A 187 -14.74 15.17 -0.96
N GLY A 188 -15.66 14.94 0.00
CA GLY A 188 -17.01 15.46 -0.04
C GLY A 188 -17.88 14.88 -1.15
N ILE A 189 -17.55 13.67 -1.61
CA ILE A 189 -18.24 12.98 -2.71
C ILE A 189 -19.35 12.05 -2.17
N LEU A 190 -19.21 11.56 -0.95
CA LEU A 190 -20.20 10.67 -0.37
C LEU A 190 -21.56 11.40 -0.26
N PRO A 191 -22.67 10.87 -0.82
CA PRO A 191 -23.99 11.46 -0.68
C PRO A 191 -24.36 11.66 0.80
N LYS A 192 -25.05 12.77 1.10
CA LYS A 192 -25.40 13.15 2.48
C LYS A 192 -26.32 12.17 3.18
N ASP A 193 -27.12 11.43 2.42
CA ASP A 193 -28.05 10.39 2.86
C ASP A 193 -27.37 9.05 3.11
N VAL A 194 -26.15 8.86 2.63
CA VAL A 194 -25.37 7.64 2.88
C VAL A 194 -24.76 7.66 4.28
N ILE A 195 -25.21 6.75 5.10
CA ILE A 195 -24.71 6.60 6.47
C ILE A 195 -23.37 5.85 6.45
N TYR A 196 -22.33 6.45 7.04
CA TYR A 196 -21.04 5.77 7.22
C TYR A 196 -21.19 4.48 8.04
N PRO A 197 -20.92 3.29 7.49
CA PRO A 197 -21.35 2.03 8.12
C PRO A 197 -20.42 1.52 9.22
N PHE A 198 -19.22 2.09 9.38
CA PHE A 198 -18.22 1.62 10.33
C PHE A 198 -18.18 2.45 11.62
N GLY A 199 -17.83 1.84 12.75
CA GLY A 199 -17.62 2.55 14.02
C GLY A 199 -18.26 1.85 15.23
N ARG A 200 -18.06 2.45 16.43
CA ARG A 200 -18.41 1.85 17.73
C ARG A 200 -19.90 1.44 17.85
N TYR A 201 -20.82 2.23 17.30
CA TYR A 201 -22.27 1.96 17.37
C TYR A 201 -22.85 1.44 16.04
N ARG A 202 -21.98 0.99 15.13
CA ARG A 202 -22.33 0.50 13.79
C ARG A 202 -21.71 -0.86 13.56
N TYR A 203 -20.86 -1.01 12.53
CA TYR A 203 -20.10 -2.23 12.31
C TYR A 203 -18.63 -2.01 12.68
N ILE A 204 -18.13 -2.82 13.61
CA ILE A 204 -16.72 -2.82 13.99
C ILE A 204 -16.03 -3.92 13.20
N ILE A 205 -15.06 -3.54 12.37
CA ILE A 205 -14.24 -4.54 11.66
C ILE A 205 -13.49 -5.36 12.71
N PRO A 206 -13.68 -6.68 12.72
CA PRO A 206 -13.08 -7.52 13.75
C PRO A 206 -11.55 -7.49 13.68
N GLU A 207 -10.90 -7.37 14.83
CA GLU A 207 -9.44 -7.44 14.97
C GLU A 207 -9.06 -8.70 15.74
N VAL A 208 -8.22 -9.53 15.11
CA VAL A 208 -7.61 -10.67 15.82
C VAL A 208 -6.29 -10.22 16.40
N ARG A 209 -6.27 -10.04 17.70
CA ARG A 209 -5.01 -9.96 18.45
C ARG A 209 -4.60 -11.38 18.79
N LYS A 210 -3.77 -12.00 17.96
CA LYS A 210 -3.12 -13.24 18.34
C LYS A 210 -1.98 -12.90 19.30
N ALA A 211 -1.95 -13.52 20.47
CA ALA A 211 -0.71 -13.59 21.23
C ALA A 211 0.36 -14.16 20.28
N LYS A 212 1.44 -13.44 20.10
CA LYS A 212 2.55 -13.92 19.28
C LYS A 212 3.39 -14.83 20.16
N THR A 213 3.46 -16.09 19.78
CA THR A 213 4.49 -16.98 20.30
C THR A 213 5.78 -16.68 19.54
N THR A 214 6.83 -16.29 20.22
CA THR A 214 8.16 -16.04 19.65
C THR A 214 9.12 -17.15 20.07
N LEU A 215 10.22 -17.29 19.33
CA LEU A 215 11.28 -18.23 19.69
C LEU A 215 11.87 -17.85 21.05
N LYS A 216 12.11 -18.85 21.88
CA LYS A 216 12.88 -18.72 23.11
C LYS A 216 14.37 -18.53 22.79
N ARG A 217 15.15 -18.04 23.75
CA ARG A 217 16.58 -17.80 23.59
C ARG A 217 17.35 -19.05 23.20
N ASP A 218 17.07 -20.17 23.86
CA ASP A 218 17.66 -21.48 23.59
C ASP A 218 17.32 -21.99 22.18
N GLU A 219 16.10 -21.78 21.73
CA GLU A 219 15.67 -22.15 20.38
C GLU A 219 16.41 -21.30 19.31
N ILE A 220 16.61 -19.99 19.56
CA ILE A 220 17.41 -19.14 18.68
C ILE A 220 18.84 -19.65 18.62
N VAL A 221 19.44 -19.98 19.78
CA VAL A 221 20.80 -20.56 19.84
C VAL A 221 20.86 -21.85 19.04
N LYS A 222 19.91 -22.77 19.20
CA LYS A 222 19.85 -24.01 18.40
C LYS A 222 19.90 -23.74 16.89
N ILE A 223 19.14 -22.73 16.40
CA ILE A 223 19.17 -22.38 14.98
C ILE A 223 20.53 -21.81 14.57
N LEU A 224 21.10 -20.93 15.39
CA LEU A 224 22.38 -20.26 15.10
C LEU A 224 23.57 -21.20 15.07
N THR A 225 23.58 -22.23 15.92
CA THR A 225 24.68 -23.18 16.10
C THR A 225 24.47 -24.51 15.37
N HIS A 226 23.34 -24.66 14.64
CA HIS A 226 23.05 -25.91 13.93
C HIS A 226 24.00 -26.16 12.76
N GLU A 227 24.59 -27.34 12.68
CA GLU A 227 25.57 -27.73 11.69
C GLU A 227 25.16 -28.95 10.84
N HIS A 228 24.12 -29.67 11.25
CA HIS A 228 23.68 -30.91 10.58
C HIS A 228 22.44 -30.66 9.72
N PHE A 229 22.60 -30.64 8.41
CA PHE A 229 21.54 -30.37 7.44
C PHE A 229 21.22 -31.61 6.60
N GLU A 230 19.97 -31.77 6.21
CA GLU A 230 19.57 -32.85 5.30
C GLU A 230 20.10 -32.63 3.88
N ASN A 231 20.24 -31.38 3.46
CA ASN A 231 20.73 -31.00 2.14
C ASN A 231 21.24 -29.55 2.10
N GLU A 232 21.88 -29.16 1.03
CA GLU A 232 22.40 -27.80 0.85
C GLU A 232 21.30 -26.72 0.77
N ASP A 233 20.09 -27.04 0.30
CA ASP A 233 18.96 -26.10 0.28
C ASP A 233 18.51 -25.73 1.69
N GLU A 234 18.47 -26.68 2.60
CA GLU A 234 18.15 -26.45 4.02
C GLU A 234 19.21 -25.60 4.70
N LYS A 235 20.47 -25.94 4.48
CA LYS A 235 21.64 -25.17 4.96
C LYS A 235 21.58 -23.73 4.47
N PHE A 236 21.35 -23.55 3.17
CA PHE A 236 21.25 -22.23 2.57
C PHE A 236 20.05 -21.45 3.11
N ALA A 237 18.87 -22.06 3.26
CA ALA A 237 17.71 -21.43 3.84
C ALA A 237 17.95 -21.00 5.31
N ARG A 238 18.64 -21.83 6.13
CA ARG A 238 19.03 -21.47 7.49
C ARG A 238 20.03 -20.31 7.47
N ASN A 239 21.02 -20.33 6.61
CA ASN A 239 21.99 -19.25 6.50
C ASN A 239 21.34 -17.93 6.09
N LEU A 240 20.37 -17.94 5.18
CA LEU A 240 19.57 -16.77 4.83
C LEU A 240 18.74 -16.25 6.02
N TRP A 241 18.20 -17.16 6.85
CA TRP A 241 17.47 -16.77 8.05
C TRP A 241 18.41 -16.14 9.10
N VAL A 242 19.58 -16.70 9.31
CA VAL A 242 20.62 -16.16 10.21
C VAL A 242 21.11 -14.80 9.70
N PHE A 243 21.34 -14.68 8.40
CA PHE A 243 21.67 -13.40 7.77
C PHE A 243 20.58 -12.37 8.01
N GLN A 244 19.32 -12.73 7.79
CA GLN A 244 18.18 -11.84 8.06
C GLN A 244 18.11 -11.42 9.54
N PHE A 245 18.35 -12.36 10.46
CA PHE A 245 18.37 -12.09 11.90
C PHE A 245 19.46 -11.08 12.26
N TYR A 246 20.69 -11.29 11.82
CA TYR A 246 21.80 -10.35 12.08
C TYR A 246 21.71 -9.04 11.29
N CYS A 247 20.95 -9.01 10.20
CA CYS A 247 20.58 -7.78 9.51
C CYS A 247 19.40 -7.08 10.17
N ASN A 248 19.39 -6.93 11.50
CA ASN A 248 18.33 -6.27 12.27
C ASN A 248 16.93 -6.82 11.97
N GLY A 249 16.79 -8.08 11.58
CA GLY A 249 15.52 -8.67 11.20
C GLY A 249 14.81 -7.94 10.05
N VAL A 250 15.54 -7.34 9.09
CA VAL A 250 14.93 -6.64 7.96
C VAL A 250 13.97 -7.53 7.18
N ASN A 251 12.95 -6.92 6.54
CA ASN A 251 12.01 -7.70 5.73
C ASN A 251 12.71 -8.32 4.53
N LEU A 252 12.29 -9.50 4.11
CA LEU A 252 12.88 -10.22 2.99
C LEU A 252 12.98 -9.39 1.69
N LYS A 253 12.02 -8.48 1.41
CA LYS A 253 12.09 -7.58 0.26
C LYS A 253 13.29 -6.64 0.34
N ASP A 254 13.53 -6.09 1.52
CA ASP A 254 14.65 -5.17 1.75
C ASP A 254 15.97 -5.95 1.79
N LEU A 255 15.98 -7.14 2.39
CA LEU A 255 17.14 -8.03 2.48
C LEU A 255 17.71 -8.40 1.10
N ILE A 256 16.87 -8.84 0.16
CA ILE A 256 17.31 -9.21 -1.19
C ILE A 256 17.79 -8.02 -2.04
N LYS A 257 17.52 -6.80 -1.59
CA LYS A 257 17.90 -5.55 -2.26
C LYS A 257 19.17 -4.93 -1.72
N ILE A 258 19.75 -5.44 -0.64
CA ILE A 258 21.02 -4.94 -0.09
C ILE A 258 22.10 -5.09 -1.16
N LYS A 259 22.78 -3.99 -1.45
CA LYS A 259 23.91 -3.94 -2.40
C LYS A 259 25.22 -3.86 -1.64
N TRP A 260 26.29 -4.31 -2.30
CA TRP A 260 27.65 -4.07 -1.78
C TRP A 260 27.95 -2.57 -1.67
N SER A 261 27.42 -1.74 -2.57
CA SER A 261 27.55 -0.28 -2.53
C SER A 261 26.80 0.41 -1.38
N ASP A 262 25.90 -0.29 -0.68
CA ASP A 262 25.21 0.25 0.50
C ASP A 262 26.09 0.15 1.75
N GLN A 263 27.30 -0.44 1.63
CA GLN A 263 28.26 -0.50 2.71
C GLN A 263 28.96 0.86 2.88
N ILE A 264 28.82 1.43 4.07
CA ILE A 264 29.47 2.65 4.52
C ILE A 264 30.20 2.28 5.82
N ASP A 265 31.52 2.44 5.85
CA ASP A 265 32.37 1.97 6.94
C ASP A 265 32.13 0.46 7.21
N GLN A 266 31.87 0.11 8.45
CA GLN A 266 31.56 -1.26 8.88
C GLN A 266 30.06 -1.48 9.04
N SER A 267 29.22 -0.91 8.17
CA SER A 267 27.75 -1.05 8.24
C SER A 267 27.13 -1.03 6.87
N PHE A 268 26.05 -1.78 6.67
CA PHE A 268 25.12 -1.50 5.57
C PHE A 268 24.14 -0.41 6.00
N VAL A 269 23.96 0.60 5.15
CA VAL A 269 23.00 1.69 5.38
C VAL A 269 21.91 1.58 4.31
N ILE A 270 20.73 1.14 4.71
CA ILE A 270 19.65 0.85 3.79
C ILE A 270 18.41 1.72 4.06
N ARG A 271 17.66 2.01 3.00
CA ARG A 271 16.36 2.66 3.08
C ARG A 271 15.24 1.64 3.05
N ARG A 272 14.35 1.66 4.04
CA ARG A 272 13.25 0.72 4.11
C ARG A 272 12.16 1.05 3.09
N GLU A 273 11.82 0.08 2.22
CA GLU A 273 10.82 0.24 1.15
C GLU A 273 9.39 0.50 1.69
N LYS A 274 9.01 -0.13 2.79
CA LYS A 274 7.64 0.01 3.32
C LYS A 274 7.30 1.45 3.74
N THR A 275 8.28 2.21 4.21
CA THR A 275 8.10 3.59 4.70
C THR A 275 8.51 4.65 3.68
N LYS A 276 9.02 4.27 2.51
CA LYS A 276 9.53 5.15 1.46
C LYS A 276 8.52 6.22 1.02
N ASN A 277 7.24 5.85 0.87
CA ASN A 277 6.19 6.75 0.41
C ASN A 277 5.56 7.59 1.53
N THR A 278 5.55 7.08 2.76
CA THR A 278 4.98 7.78 3.93
C THR A 278 5.94 8.78 4.55
N MET A 279 7.26 8.61 4.31
CA MET A 279 8.33 9.45 4.87
C MET A 279 9.18 10.09 3.75
N ARG A 280 8.53 10.67 2.74
CA ARG A 280 9.22 11.27 1.57
C ARG A 280 10.20 12.37 1.95
N GLY A 281 9.88 13.19 2.95
CA GLY A 281 10.70 14.33 3.37
C GLY A 281 11.86 13.96 4.31
N ASN A 282 11.75 12.88 5.08
CA ASN A 282 12.80 12.42 6.02
C ASN A 282 12.84 10.89 6.04
N PRO A 283 13.55 10.26 5.09
CA PRO A 283 13.64 8.81 5.01
C PRO A 283 14.44 8.26 6.19
N GLN A 284 13.81 7.39 6.97
CA GLN A 284 14.52 6.67 8.02
C GLN A 284 15.47 5.65 7.40
N LEU A 285 16.76 5.81 7.64
CA LEU A 285 17.81 4.89 7.26
C LEU A 285 18.00 3.85 8.35
N VAL A 286 18.17 2.60 7.97
CA VAL A 286 18.50 1.50 8.87
C VAL A 286 19.99 1.23 8.72
N ARG A 287 20.73 1.39 9.80
CA ARG A 287 22.15 1.04 9.87
C ARG A 287 22.28 -0.38 10.43
N ILE A 288 22.94 -1.25 9.69
CA ILE A 288 23.18 -2.66 10.03
C ILE A 288 24.68 -2.85 10.22
N PRO A 289 25.19 -2.92 11.44
CA PRO A 289 26.63 -3.13 11.69
C PRO A 289 27.10 -4.48 11.18
N ILE A 290 28.22 -4.51 10.47
CA ILE A 290 28.85 -5.74 10.01
C ILE A 290 29.70 -6.30 11.17
N THR A 291 29.03 -6.99 12.07
CA THR A 291 29.68 -7.69 13.18
C THR A 291 30.44 -8.91 12.68
N PRO A 292 31.40 -9.48 13.44
CA PRO A 292 32.08 -10.73 13.07
C PRO A 292 31.10 -11.89 12.75
N LYS A 293 29.97 -11.97 13.47
CA LYS A 293 28.90 -12.96 13.23
C LYS A 293 28.21 -12.73 11.89
N LEU A 294 27.91 -11.47 11.54
CA LEU A 294 27.31 -11.14 10.25
C LEU A 294 28.32 -11.38 9.12
N GLN A 295 29.59 -11.03 9.33
CA GLN A 295 30.66 -11.26 8.34
C GLN A 295 30.80 -12.75 8.03
N SER A 296 30.85 -13.63 9.03
CA SER A 296 30.95 -15.08 8.84
C SER A 296 29.81 -15.65 7.98
N ILE A 297 28.59 -15.12 8.11
CA ILE A 297 27.47 -15.54 7.25
C ILE A 297 27.60 -14.93 5.85
N LEU A 298 28.03 -13.67 5.73
CA LEU A 298 28.28 -13.01 4.44
C LEU A 298 29.31 -13.79 3.59
N ASP A 299 30.34 -14.32 4.22
CA ASP A 299 31.38 -15.10 3.55
C ASP A 299 30.85 -16.43 2.99
N GLN A 300 29.75 -16.96 3.60
CA GLN A 300 29.14 -18.22 3.17
C GLN A 300 28.08 -18.02 2.05
N ILE A 301 27.34 -16.91 2.05
CA ILE A 301 26.18 -16.73 1.16
C ILE A 301 26.26 -15.50 0.27
N GLY A 302 27.26 -14.65 0.46
CA GLY A 302 27.42 -13.40 -0.31
C GLY A 302 27.94 -13.68 -1.73
N ASP A 303 27.30 -13.10 -2.73
CA ASP A 303 27.69 -13.18 -4.13
C ASP A 303 28.44 -11.90 -4.53
N ARG A 304 29.78 -11.99 -4.64
CA ARG A 304 30.63 -10.85 -5.06
C ARG A 304 30.57 -10.57 -6.56
N ASN A 305 30.02 -11.48 -7.36
CA ASN A 305 29.83 -11.27 -8.80
C ASN A 305 28.55 -10.47 -9.11
N SER A 306 27.70 -10.27 -8.12
CA SER A 306 26.46 -9.50 -8.22
C SER A 306 26.59 -8.13 -7.55
N PRO A 307 25.93 -7.07 -8.04
CA PRO A 307 25.83 -5.82 -7.31
C PRO A 307 25.02 -5.95 -6.01
N TYR A 308 24.19 -6.98 -5.90
CA TYR A 308 23.37 -7.30 -4.71
C TYR A 308 24.06 -8.37 -3.87
N VAL A 309 24.10 -8.15 -2.57
CA VAL A 309 24.80 -9.04 -1.61
C VAL A 309 24.41 -10.51 -1.77
N LEU A 310 23.12 -10.80 -1.98
CA LEU A 310 22.63 -12.19 -2.11
C LEU A 310 22.52 -12.68 -3.56
N GLY A 311 22.88 -11.91 -4.56
CA GLY A 311 22.86 -12.35 -5.96
C GLY A 311 21.48 -12.68 -6.57
N PHE A 312 20.38 -12.47 -5.83
CA PHE A 312 19.06 -12.84 -6.32
C PHE A 312 18.50 -11.91 -7.41
N LEU A 313 19.03 -10.72 -7.55
CA LEU A 313 18.53 -9.69 -8.45
C LEU A 313 19.60 -9.33 -9.50
N ASN A 314 19.16 -9.14 -10.74
CA ASN A 314 20.00 -8.59 -11.80
C ASN A 314 20.16 -7.08 -11.65
N LYS A 315 21.10 -6.47 -12.38
CA LYS A 315 21.30 -5.02 -12.41
C LYS A 315 19.98 -4.30 -12.82
N ASN A 316 19.56 -3.33 -12.04
CA ASN A 316 18.36 -2.51 -12.27
C ASN A 316 17.04 -3.32 -12.48
N PRO A 317 16.64 -4.17 -11.53
CA PRO A 317 15.41 -4.96 -11.66
C PRO A 317 14.17 -4.09 -11.59
N SER A 318 13.14 -4.44 -12.37
CA SER A 318 11.82 -3.82 -12.23
C SER A 318 11.19 -4.17 -10.87
N GLU A 319 10.24 -3.35 -10.40
CA GLU A 319 9.53 -3.62 -9.15
C GLU A 319 8.79 -4.97 -9.19
N SER A 320 8.21 -5.34 -10.34
CA SER A 320 7.57 -6.64 -10.54
C SER A 320 8.57 -7.80 -10.43
N THR A 321 9.78 -7.65 -10.98
CA THR A 321 10.87 -8.62 -10.84
C THR A 321 11.27 -8.81 -9.38
N ILE A 322 11.42 -7.72 -8.63
CA ILE A 322 11.75 -7.76 -7.19
C ILE A 322 10.66 -8.51 -6.42
N LEU A 323 9.38 -8.20 -6.67
CA LEU A 323 8.26 -8.86 -5.99
C LEU A 323 8.18 -10.36 -6.30
N ASN A 324 8.38 -10.74 -7.56
CA ASN A 324 8.41 -12.14 -8.00
C ASN A 324 9.58 -12.89 -7.36
N LYS A 325 10.78 -12.32 -7.38
CA LYS A 325 11.96 -12.92 -6.77
C LYS A 325 11.80 -13.07 -5.26
N LYS A 326 11.33 -12.01 -4.56
CA LYS A 326 10.99 -12.06 -3.13
C LYS A 326 10.00 -13.18 -2.82
N SER A 327 8.99 -13.38 -3.66
CA SER A 327 8.00 -14.46 -3.46
C SER A 327 8.63 -15.84 -3.61
N LYS A 328 9.45 -16.06 -4.65
CA LYS A 328 10.17 -17.32 -4.88
C LYS A 328 11.15 -17.64 -3.74
N VAL A 329 11.99 -16.68 -3.36
CA VAL A 329 12.94 -16.83 -2.24
C VAL A 329 12.20 -17.08 -0.92
N GLY A 330 11.13 -16.35 -0.66
CA GLY A 330 10.32 -16.56 0.56
C GLY A 330 9.65 -17.94 0.62
N LYS A 331 9.16 -18.45 -0.52
CA LYS A 331 8.61 -19.82 -0.59
C LYS A 331 9.70 -20.87 -0.35
N PHE A 332 10.85 -20.72 -1.02
CA PHE A 332 12.01 -21.59 -0.84
C PHE A 332 12.47 -21.63 0.62
N MET A 333 12.71 -20.46 1.23
CA MET A 333 13.12 -20.38 2.63
C MET A 333 12.10 -21.02 3.56
N ASN A 334 10.82 -20.65 3.45
CA ASN A 334 9.80 -21.15 4.38
C ASN A 334 9.61 -22.65 4.26
N CYS A 335 9.72 -23.24 3.07
CA CYS A 335 9.61 -24.68 2.87
C CYS A 335 10.69 -25.44 3.65
N ASN A 336 11.94 -25.02 3.53
CA ASN A 336 13.09 -25.66 4.18
C ASN A 336 13.15 -25.33 5.69
N LEU A 337 12.87 -24.07 6.06
CA LEU A 337 12.90 -23.64 7.46
C LEU A 337 11.83 -24.33 8.32
N ILE A 338 10.64 -24.60 7.76
CA ILE A 338 9.58 -25.28 8.50
C ILE A 338 10.03 -26.70 8.86
N ARG A 339 10.58 -27.45 7.91
CA ARG A 339 11.11 -28.81 8.14
C ARG A 339 12.23 -28.80 9.17
N LEU A 340 13.19 -27.89 9.03
CA LEU A 340 14.26 -27.69 9.99
C LEU A 340 13.70 -27.39 11.39
N GLY A 341 12.73 -26.48 11.50
CA GLY A 341 12.13 -26.10 12.78
C GLY A 341 11.39 -27.26 13.46
N GLU A 342 10.68 -28.09 12.71
CA GLU A 342 10.02 -29.30 13.21
C GLU A 342 11.06 -30.30 13.75
N ARG A 343 12.16 -30.52 13.03
CA ARG A 343 13.24 -31.42 13.42
C ARG A 343 14.01 -30.92 14.66
N LEU A 344 14.17 -29.61 14.81
CA LEU A 344 14.78 -28.98 15.97
C LEU A 344 13.83 -28.93 17.20
N GLY A 345 12.57 -29.32 17.06
CA GLY A 345 11.56 -29.24 18.10
C GLY A 345 11.23 -27.83 18.54
N LEU A 346 11.21 -26.88 17.61
CA LEU A 346 10.93 -25.49 17.93
C LEU A 346 9.45 -25.29 18.27
N SER A 347 9.18 -24.41 19.24
CA SER A 347 7.82 -24.10 19.73
C SER A 347 6.98 -23.35 18.71
N VAL A 348 7.62 -22.74 17.69
CA VAL A 348 6.94 -21.98 16.63
C VAL A 348 7.39 -22.44 15.27
N LYS A 349 6.47 -22.33 14.29
CA LYS A 349 6.77 -22.62 12.89
C LYS A 349 7.83 -21.67 12.35
N LEU A 350 9.03 -22.19 12.09
CA LEU A 350 10.14 -21.36 11.62
C LEU A 350 9.88 -20.82 10.22
N THR A 351 9.88 -19.50 10.07
CA THR A 351 9.64 -18.80 8.79
C THR A 351 10.50 -17.55 8.70
N THR A 352 10.58 -16.96 7.50
CA THR A 352 11.25 -15.68 7.28
C THR A 352 10.73 -14.54 8.17
N LYS A 353 9.45 -14.58 8.57
CA LYS A 353 8.87 -13.57 9.45
C LYS A 353 9.39 -13.70 10.87
N VAL A 354 9.62 -14.93 11.32
CA VAL A 354 10.08 -15.22 12.69
C VAL A 354 11.47 -14.64 12.96
N ALA A 355 12.34 -14.50 11.96
CA ALA A 355 13.64 -13.84 12.13
C ALA A 355 13.53 -12.41 12.68
N ARG A 356 12.56 -11.64 12.17
CA ARG A 356 12.32 -10.27 12.64
C ARG A 356 11.69 -10.23 14.04
N ASP A 357 10.72 -11.11 14.27
CA ASP A 357 10.06 -11.23 15.57
C ASP A 357 11.09 -11.68 16.65
N ALA A 358 11.95 -12.64 16.33
CA ALA A 358 13.03 -13.12 17.19
C ALA A 358 14.06 -12.02 17.51
N TYR A 359 14.52 -11.27 16.51
CA TYR A 359 15.44 -10.14 16.69
C TYR A 359 14.87 -9.10 17.67
N ALA A 360 13.64 -8.64 17.42
CA ALA A 360 12.99 -7.64 18.26
C ALA A 360 12.77 -8.13 19.70
N THR A 361 12.35 -9.38 19.86
CA THR A 361 12.14 -9.98 21.20
C THR A 361 13.45 -10.18 21.95
N THR A 362 14.52 -10.60 21.25
CA THR A 362 15.85 -10.74 21.84
C THR A 362 16.34 -9.40 22.41
N LEU A 363 16.22 -8.32 21.64
CA LEU A 363 16.63 -6.99 22.11
C LEU A 363 15.79 -6.53 23.31
N LYS A 364 14.47 -6.73 23.27
CA LYS A 364 13.59 -6.39 24.38
C LYS A 364 14.01 -7.14 25.66
N LYS A 365 14.24 -8.46 25.57
CA LYS A 365 14.67 -9.29 26.70
C LYS A 365 16.07 -8.92 27.21
N SER A 366 16.88 -8.26 26.38
CA SER A 366 18.17 -7.69 26.76
C SER A 366 18.08 -6.26 27.34
N GLY A 367 16.86 -5.75 27.63
CA GLY A 367 16.65 -4.43 28.23
C GLY A 367 16.75 -3.25 27.28
N VAL A 368 16.82 -3.48 25.96
CA VAL A 368 16.87 -2.39 24.96
C VAL A 368 15.51 -1.69 24.89
N SER A 369 15.50 -0.37 24.87
CA SER A 369 14.28 0.44 24.84
C SER A 369 13.47 0.19 23.57
N ILE A 370 12.14 0.36 23.64
CA ILE A 370 11.24 0.16 22.49
C ILE A 370 11.55 1.15 21.37
N GLU A 371 11.97 2.36 21.72
CA GLU A 371 12.38 3.42 20.81
C GLU A 371 13.61 2.99 19.99
N ALA A 372 14.64 2.49 20.68
CA ALA A 372 15.85 1.98 20.03
C ALA A 372 15.54 0.76 19.13
N ILE A 373 14.69 -0.17 19.60
CA ILE A 373 14.25 -1.30 18.77
C ILE A 373 13.49 -0.81 17.55
N ALA A 374 12.62 0.20 17.69
CA ALA A 374 11.88 0.78 16.57
C ALA A 374 12.82 1.38 15.52
N GLU A 375 13.84 2.12 15.95
CA GLU A 375 14.87 2.70 15.08
C GLU A 375 15.67 1.62 14.36
N MET A 376 16.19 0.62 15.08
CA MET A 376 16.94 -0.50 14.49
C MET A 376 16.12 -1.30 13.49
N LEU A 377 14.81 -1.44 13.73
CA LEU A 377 13.86 -2.06 12.80
C LEU A 377 13.42 -1.15 11.66
N GLY A 378 13.80 0.13 11.65
CA GLY A 378 13.36 1.14 10.69
C GLY A 378 11.84 1.38 10.72
N GLN A 379 11.23 1.45 11.90
CA GLN A 379 9.79 1.66 12.06
C GLN A 379 9.48 3.13 12.36
N SER A 380 8.43 3.65 11.75
CA SER A 380 8.01 5.06 11.91
C SER A 380 7.32 5.34 13.25
N SER A 381 7.01 4.33 14.06
CA SER A 381 6.28 4.47 15.32
C SER A 381 6.54 3.29 16.25
N THR A 382 6.73 3.59 17.53
CA THR A 382 6.84 2.59 18.60
C THR A 382 5.57 1.73 18.76
N ALA A 383 4.40 2.28 18.40
CA ALA A 383 3.14 1.51 18.39
C ALA A 383 3.22 0.30 17.44
N VAL A 384 3.91 0.43 16.30
CA VAL A 384 4.15 -0.69 15.39
C VAL A 384 5.12 -1.70 16.01
N THR A 385 6.14 -1.22 16.75
CA THR A 385 7.12 -2.08 17.43
C THR A 385 6.46 -2.90 18.52
N LYS A 386 5.52 -2.34 19.27
CA LYS A 386 4.75 -3.06 20.30
C LYS A 386 4.02 -4.29 19.76
N HIS A 387 3.67 -4.32 18.48
CA HIS A 387 3.07 -5.50 17.85
C HIS A 387 4.05 -6.66 17.60
N TYR A 388 5.35 -6.42 17.67
CA TYR A 388 6.39 -7.46 17.53
C TYR A 388 6.88 -7.97 18.86
N LEU A 389 6.51 -7.31 19.97
CA LEU A 389 6.97 -7.64 21.28
C LEU A 389 5.91 -8.50 21.99
N ASP A 390 6.34 -9.60 22.57
CA ASP A 390 5.51 -10.40 23.46
C ASP A 390 5.24 -9.65 24.77
N SER A 391 4.22 -10.12 25.50
CA SER A 391 4.04 -9.77 26.90
C SER A 391 5.27 -10.22 27.69
N PHE A 392 5.51 -9.62 28.84
CA PHE A 392 6.51 -10.13 29.78
C PHE A 392 6.16 -11.57 30.14
N ASP A 393 7.13 -12.49 30.08
CA ASP A 393 6.96 -13.83 30.62
C ASP A 393 6.99 -13.80 32.17
N GLN A 394 6.59 -14.91 32.80
CA GLN A 394 6.50 -14.97 34.26
C GLN A 394 7.85 -14.70 34.93
N GLU A 395 8.94 -15.16 34.33
CA GLU A 395 10.30 -14.97 34.83
C GLU A 395 10.69 -13.48 34.83
N GLN A 396 10.39 -12.78 33.76
CA GLN A 396 10.60 -11.31 33.66
C GLN A 396 9.70 -10.53 34.62
N ILE A 397 8.45 -10.98 34.83
CA ILE A 397 7.56 -10.37 35.83
C ILE A 397 8.14 -10.57 37.24
N HIS A 398 8.69 -11.73 37.53
CA HIS A 398 9.36 -12.00 38.81
C HIS A 398 10.61 -11.09 38.98
N GLU A 399 11.48 -11.03 37.98
CA GLU A 399 12.66 -10.15 38.00
C GLU A 399 12.28 -8.68 38.23
N ILE A 400 11.27 -8.18 37.53
CA ILE A 400 10.77 -6.80 37.66
C ILE A 400 10.23 -6.57 39.10
N ASN A 401 9.51 -7.56 39.66
CA ASN A 401 8.98 -7.42 41.00
C ASN A 401 10.07 -7.48 42.09
N ASN A 402 11.23 -8.06 41.81
CA ASN A 402 12.38 -8.05 42.73
C ASN A 402 13.04 -6.67 42.85
N PHE A 403 12.71 -5.72 41.97
CA PHE A 403 13.12 -4.30 42.13
C PHE A 403 12.19 -3.51 43.05
N LEU A 404 11.07 -4.11 43.47
CA LEU A 404 10.18 -3.44 44.44
C LEU A 404 10.79 -3.59 45.85
N PRO A 405 10.72 -2.55 46.70
CA PRO A 405 11.23 -2.60 48.07
C PRO A 405 10.45 -3.59 48.95
#